data_295e18985699de9e5c68b5664b31ef73
#
_entry.id   295e18985699de9e5c68b5664b31ef73
#
_cell.length_a   1.000
_cell.length_b   1.000
_cell.length_c   1.000
_cell.angle_alpha   90.00
_cell.angle_beta   90.00
_cell.angle_gamma   90.00
#
_symmetry.space_group_name_H-M   'P 1'
#
loop_
_entity.id
_entity.type
_entity.pdbx_description
1 polymer ?
#
loop_
_entity_poly.entity_id
_entity_poly.type
_entity_poly.pdbx_seq_one_letter_code
_entity_poly.pdbx_strand_id
1 'polypeptide(L)'
;MQGFGSMLRDYLEFYKISQTDFAERLGISTKHMNEILCGKTNISEELMLGISLITDIDINLIFYVESKKRIYDYLNSNFDNEKEINKYLNTFCINEMSKRKWITLKDSSSYTQNAMDLLDYLGISNFDNINKYYNKKILYKKKDDADLNKIYLWIKRCDTI
;
A
#
# COMPACT_ATOMS: atom_id res chain seq x y z
N MET A 1 -4.68 5.93 5.96
CA MET A 1 -3.80 5.05 6.78
C MET A 1 -2.85 5.93 7.57
N GLN A 2 -2.60 5.62 8.86
CA GLN A 2 -1.63 6.37 9.66
C GLN A 2 -0.22 5.87 9.33
N GLY A 3 0.72 6.80 9.07
CA GLY A 3 2.13 6.50 8.87
C GLY A 3 2.89 6.41 10.18
N PHE A 4 4.21 6.19 10.08
CA PHE A 4 5.08 6.07 11.25
C PHE A 4 5.11 7.36 12.11
N GLY A 5 4.85 8.54 11.52
CA GLY A 5 4.80 9.81 12.25
C GLY A 5 3.82 9.82 13.42
N SER A 6 2.68 9.12 13.33
CA SER A 6 1.74 9.00 14.46
C SER A 6 2.31 8.14 15.58
N MET A 7 2.95 7.01 15.26
CA MET A 7 3.62 6.14 16.24
C MET A 7 4.76 6.86 16.94
N LEU A 8 5.52 7.66 16.18
CA LEU A 8 6.60 8.49 16.74
C LEU A 8 6.05 9.57 17.68
N ARG A 9 4.90 10.16 17.36
CA ARG A 9 4.23 11.10 18.27
C ARG A 9 3.90 10.44 19.60
N ASP A 10 3.24 9.27 19.56
CA ASP A 10 2.89 8.51 20.76
C ASP A 10 4.12 8.15 21.57
N TYR A 11 5.21 7.78 20.90
CA TYR A 11 6.52 7.53 21.54
C TYR A 11 7.05 8.76 22.27
N LEU A 12 7.08 9.93 21.60
CA LEU A 12 7.58 11.17 22.19
C LEU A 12 6.73 11.59 23.41
N GLU A 13 5.41 11.45 23.32
CA GLU A 13 4.48 11.74 24.42
C GLU A 13 4.73 10.79 25.60
N PHE A 14 4.84 9.51 25.35
CA PHE A 14 5.09 8.50 26.39
C PHE A 14 6.39 8.75 27.16
N TYR A 15 7.47 9.05 26.44
CA TYR A 15 8.79 9.34 27.05
C TYR A 15 8.96 10.80 27.48
N LYS A 16 7.93 11.66 27.30
CA LYS A 16 7.95 13.09 27.62
C LYS A 16 9.11 13.85 26.92
N ILE A 17 9.41 13.47 25.70
CA ILE A 17 10.44 14.12 24.87
C ILE A 17 9.77 15.24 24.07
N SER A 18 10.33 16.46 24.15
CA SER A 18 9.78 17.58 23.36
C SER A 18 10.10 17.41 21.87
N GLN A 19 9.19 17.87 21.01
CA GLN A 19 9.40 17.84 19.55
C GLN A 19 10.66 18.65 19.14
N THR A 20 10.95 19.73 19.86
CA THR A 20 12.12 20.57 19.61
C THR A 20 13.41 19.83 19.94
N ASP A 21 13.50 19.22 21.11
CA ASP A 21 14.66 18.43 21.52
C ASP A 21 14.91 17.25 20.55
N PHE A 22 13.86 16.55 20.16
CA PHE A 22 13.98 15.43 19.23
C PHE A 22 14.39 15.87 17.81
N ALA A 23 13.86 17.02 17.34
CA ALA A 23 14.25 17.60 16.05
C ALA A 23 15.74 18.01 16.05
N GLU A 24 16.23 18.62 17.15
CA GLU A 24 17.64 18.97 17.31
C GLU A 24 18.53 17.74 17.24
N ARG A 25 18.16 16.65 17.91
CA ARG A 25 18.91 15.37 17.86
C ARG A 25 18.94 14.75 16.45
N LEU A 26 17.89 14.95 15.67
CA LEU A 26 17.82 14.50 14.27
C LEU A 26 18.49 15.48 13.29
N GLY A 27 18.89 16.67 13.72
CA GLY A 27 19.47 17.69 12.86
C GLY A 27 18.46 18.33 11.89
N ILE A 28 17.17 18.36 12.23
CA ILE A 28 16.09 18.94 11.41
C ILE A 28 15.39 20.09 12.14
N SER A 29 14.66 20.91 11.38
CA SER A 29 13.86 21.99 12.00
C SER A 29 12.63 21.42 12.72
N THR A 30 12.18 22.12 13.78
CA THR A 30 10.94 21.78 14.49
C THR A 30 9.72 21.81 13.56
N LYS A 31 9.71 22.69 12.55
CA LYS A 31 8.66 22.71 11.53
C LYS A 31 8.61 21.39 10.75
N HIS A 32 9.77 20.93 10.27
CA HIS A 32 9.84 19.67 9.53
C HIS A 32 9.46 18.48 10.42
N MET A 33 9.89 18.47 11.67
CA MET A 33 9.47 17.47 12.65
C MET A 33 7.95 17.43 12.82
N ASN A 34 7.31 18.57 12.96
CA ASN A 34 5.85 18.64 13.07
C ASN A 34 5.14 18.14 11.80
N GLU A 35 5.69 18.43 10.62
CA GLU A 35 5.15 17.92 9.34
C GLU A 35 5.22 16.39 9.27
N ILE A 36 6.32 15.79 9.75
CA ILE A 36 6.48 14.33 9.88
C ILE A 36 5.44 13.75 10.84
N LEU A 37 5.34 14.31 12.05
CA LEU A 37 4.39 13.84 13.07
C LEU A 37 2.93 13.96 12.64
N CYS A 38 2.62 14.97 11.82
CA CYS A 38 1.29 15.15 11.23
C CYS A 38 1.05 14.31 9.96
N GLY A 39 2.04 13.54 9.50
CA GLY A 39 1.95 12.72 8.29
C GLY A 39 1.86 13.53 6.99
N LYS A 40 2.20 14.82 7.02
CA LYS A 40 2.19 15.72 5.85
C LYS A 40 3.38 15.49 4.93
N THR A 41 4.46 14.93 5.46
CA THR A 41 5.71 14.66 4.74
C THR A 41 6.11 13.21 4.96
N ASN A 42 6.62 12.56 3.92
CA ASN A 42 7.21 11.24 4.04
C ASN A 42 8.58 11.33 4.73
N ILE A 43 8.91 10.32 5.53
CA ILE A 43 10.19 10.22 6.22
C ILE A 43 11.25 9.73 5.23
N SER A 44 12.38 10.43 5.11
CA SER A 44 13.51 9.97 4.28
C SER A 44 14.21 8.76 4.94
N GLU A 45 14.96 8.00 4.14
CA GLU A 45 15.70 6.84 4.66
C GLU A 45 16.73 7.24 5.73
N GLU A 46 17.41 8.37 5.54
CA GLU A 46 18.35 8.94 6.52
C GLU A 46 17.67 9.28 7.84
N LEU A 47 16.47 9.87 7.77
CA LEU A 47 15.71 10.18 8.99
C LEU A 47 15.17 8.91 9.66
N MET A 48 14.75 7.89 8.89
CA MET A 48 14.34 6.60 9.46
C MET A 48 15.50 5.97 10.24
N LEU A 49 16.71 6.00 9.68
CA LEU A 49 17.90 5.50 10.34
C LEU A 49 18.22 6.31 11.60
N GLY A 50 18.18 7.66 11.51
CA GLY A 50 18.40 8.53 12.68
C GLY A 50 17.37 8.29 13.79
N ILE A 51 16.11 8.14 13.47
CA ILE A 51 15.04 7.82 14.42
C ILE A 51 15.35 6.47 15.10
N SER A 52 15.67 5.43 14.31
CA SER A 52 16.00 4.11 14.85
C SER A 52 17.17 4.17 15.84
N LEU A 53 18.23 4.92 15.52
CA LEU A 53 19.40 5.08 16.38
C LEU A 53 19.11 5.81 17.70
N ILE A 54 18.15 6.77 17.69
CA ILE A 54 17.80 7.56 18.88
C ILE A 54 16.79 6.83 19.77
N THR A 55 15.89 6.05 19.16
CA THR A 55 14.73 5.47 19.86
C THR A 55 14.84 3.98 20.14
N ASP A 56 15.85 3.30 19.61
CA ASP A 56 15.97 1.83 19.58
C ASP A 56 14.77 1.12 18.89
N ILE A 57 13.94 1.85 18.17
CA ILE A 57 12.88 1.23 17.37
C ILE A 57 13.51 0.53 16.17
N ASP A 58 13.13 -0.73 15.94
CA ASP A 58 13.64 -1.51 14.81
C ASP A 58 13.42 -0.78 13.49
N ILE A 59 14.50 -0.56 12.75
CA ILE A 59 14.48 0.11 11.45
C ILE A 59 13.54 -0.60 10.46
N ASN A 60 13.44 -1.93 10.52
CA ASN A 60 12.54 -2.69 9.66
C ASN A 60 11.08 -2.38 9.95
N LEU A 61 10.73 -2.12 11.22
CA LEU A 61 9.38 -1.68 11.58
C LEU A 61 9.07 -0.31 11.01
N ILE A 62 10.02 0.64 11.10
CA ILE A 62 9.86 1.99 10.55
C ILE A 62 9.64 1.92 9.04
N PHE A 63 10.51 1.18 8.33
CA PHE A 63 10.38 0.96 6.88
C PHE A 63 9.07 0.29 6.51
N TYR A 64 8.66 -0.72 7.23
CA TYR A 64 7.40 -1.43 6.97
C TYR A 64 6.19 -0.51 7.07
N VAL A 65 6.07 0.26 8.15
CA VAL A 65 4.93 1.16 8.37
C VAL A 65 4.93 2.28 7.33
N GLU A 66 6.09 2.88 7.06
CA GLU A 66 6.20 3.99 6.11
C GLU A 66 5.97 3.53 4.67
N SER A 67 6.47 2.36 4.28
CA SER A 67 6.20 1.79 2.95
C SER A 67 4.72 1.50 2.73
N LYS A 68 4.04 0.98 3.74
CA LYS A 68 2.58 0.75 3.70
C LYS A 68 1.81 2.05 3.49
N LYS A 69 2.19 3.12 4.21
CA LYS A 69 1.60 4.45 4.01
C LYS A 69 1.84 4.95 2.59
N ARG A 70 3.06 4.86 2.07
CA ARG A 70 3.40 5.30 0.70
C ARG A 70 2.60 4.57 -0.36
N ILE A 71 2.43 3.25 -0.22
CA ILE A 71 1.60 2.45 -1.13
C ILE A 71 0.14 2.91 -1.04
N TYR A 72 -0.38 3.13 0.17
CA TYR A 72 -1.74 3.62 0.37
C TYR A 72 -1.95 5.00 -0.27
N ASP A 73 -1.03 5.93 -0.04
CA ASP A 73 -1.09 7.28 -0.61
C ASP A 73 -0.97 7.25 -2.15
N TYR A 74 -0.10 6.39 -2.69
CA TYR A 74 0.03 6.17 -4.14
C TYR A 74 -1.27 5.67 -4.76
N LEU A 75 -1.92 4.69 -4.14
CA LEU A 75 -3.19 4.18 -4.64
C LEU A 75 -4.29 5.23 -4.57
N ASN A 76 -4.37 5.97 -3.47
CA ASN A 76 -5.36 7.04 -3.32
C ASN A 76 -5.14 8.21 -4.30
N SER A 77 -3.89 8.52 -4.65
CA SER A 77 -3.58 9.60 -5.60
C SER A 77 -3.78 9.19 -7.06
N ASN A 78 -3.69 7.90 -7.37
CA ASN A 78 -3.84 7.39 -8.74
C ASN A 78 -5.26 6.91 -9.05
N PHE A 79 -6.10 6.74 -8.05
CA PHE A 79 -7.52 6.44 -8.21
C PHE A 79 -8.30 7.65 -7.72
N ASP A 80 -8.68 8.53 -8.62
CA ASP A 80 -9.44 9.76 -8.35
C ASP A 80 -10.76 9.53 -7.63
N ASN A 81 -11.15 8.24 -7.41
CA ASN A 81 -12.45 7.96 -6.86
C ASN A 81 -12.57 6.51 -6.34
N GLU A 82 -13.18 6.35 -5.17
CA GLU A 82 -13.70 5.08 -4.64
C GLU A 82 -14.50 4.27 -5.71
N LYS A 83 -15.16 4.97 -6.64
CA LYS A 83 -15.90 4.37 -7.75
C LYS A 83 -15.00 3.62 -8.74
N GLU A 84 -13.81 4.15 -9.02
CA GLU A 84 -12.86 3.50 -9.94
C GLU A 84 -12.28 2.24 -9.31
N ILE A 85 -11.85 2.32 -8.05
CA ILE A 85 -11.40 1.15 -7.29
C ILE A 85 -12.51 0.09 -7.28
N ASN A 86 -13.73 0.47 -6.92
CA ASN A 86 -14.88 -0.44 -6.88
C ASN A 86 -15.18 -1.07 -8.24
N LYS A 87 -15.01 -0.33 -9.33
CA LYS A 87 -15.16 -0.89 -10.68
C LYS A 87 -14.19 -2.05 -10.90
N TYR A 88 -12.90 -1.89 -10.56
CA TYR A 88 -11.93 -2.97 -10.69
C TYR A 88 -12.21 -4.13 -9.73
N LEU A 89 -12.53 -3.86 -8.47
CA LEU A 89 -12.86 -4.90 -7.49
C LEU A 89 -14.07 -5.74 -7.93
N ASN A 90 -15.10 -5.09 -8.46
CA ASN A 90 -16.28 -5.77 -9.00
C ASN A 90 -15.96 -6.53 -10.28
N THR A 91 -15.16 -5.96 -11.17
CA THR A 91 -14.75 -6.60 -12.43
C THR A 91 -14.02 -7.92 -12.17
N PHE A 92 -13.16 -7.97 -11.15
CA PHE A 92 -12.46 -9.19 -10.73
C PHE A 92 -13.24 -10.04 -9.74
N CYS A 93 -14.45 -9.66 -9.36
CA CYS A 93 -15.29 -10.41 -8.43
C CYS A 93 -14.56 -10.75 -7.11
N ILE A 94 -13.90 -9.77 -6.49
CA ILE A 94 -13.00 -9.97 -5.33
C ILE A 94 -13.68 -10.72 -4.18
N ASN A 95 -14.98 -10.48 -3.95
CA ASN A 95 -15.76 -11.19 -2.92
C ASN A 95 -15.87 -12.70 -3.19
N GLU A 96 -16.01 -13.08 -4.46
CA GLU A 96 -16.05 -14.48 -4.87
C GLU A 96 -14.66 -15.12 -4.74
N MET A 97 -13.60 -14.40 -5.10
CA MET A 97 -12.22 -14.85 -4.90
C MET A 97 -11.93 -15.09 -3.42
N SER A 98 -12.40 -14.21 -2.54
CA SER A 98 -12.24 -14.36 -1.09
C SER A 98 -13.00 -15.58 -0.55
N LYS A 99 -14.26 -15.78 -0.97
CA LYS A 99 -15.05 -16.97 -0.60
C LYS A 99 -14.38 -18.28 -1.04
N ARG A 100 -13.75 -18.28 -2.22
CA ARG A 100 -13.00 -19.43 -2.75
C ARG A 100 -11.60 -19.57 -2.16
N LYS A 101 -11.21 -18.71 -1.22
CA LYS A 101 -9.86 -18.67 -0.61
C LYS A 101 -8.72 -18.49 -1.62
N TRP A 102 -8.98 -17.81 -2.74
CA TRP A 102 -7.95 -17.46 -3.72
C TRP A 102 -7.16 -16.24 -3.26
N ILE A 103 -7.81 -15.34 -2.54
CA ILE A 103 -7.24 -14.14 -1.96
C ILE A 103 -7.65 -14.02 -0.50
N THR A 104 -6.74 -13.53 0.33
CA THR A 104 -7.03 -13.19 1.72
C THR A 104 -7.14 -11.68 1.84
N LEU A 105 -8.33 -11.17 2.15
CA LEU A 105 -8.54 -9.75 2.38
C LEU A 105 -8.10 -9.40 3.80
N LYS A 106 -7.17 -8.45 3.93
CA LYS A 106 -6.63 -7.99 5.22
C LYS A 106 -7.60 -7.08 5.95
N ASP A 107 -8.34 -6.26 5.19
CA ASP A 107 -9.42 -5.41 5.70
C ASP A 107 -10.52 -5.30 4.63
N SER A 108 -11.57 -6.10 4.78
CA SER A 108 -12.68 -6.17 3.81
C SER A 108 -13.50 -4.87 3.74
N SER A 109 -13.37 -3.97 4.72
CA SER A 109 -14.07 -2.67 4.75
C SER A 109 -13.30 -1.57 4.00
N SER A 110 -12.01 -1.77 3.75
CA SER A 110 -11.14 -0.79 3.08
C SER A 110 -11.00 -1.08 1.59
N TYR A 111 -11.58 -0.24 0.74
CA TYR A 111 -11.45 -0.36 -0.73
C TYR A 111 -9.98 -0.32 -1.19
N THR A 112 -9.19 0.57 -0.61
CA THR A 112 -7.77 0.71 -0.93
C THR A 112 -6.98 -0.54 -0.53
N GLN A 113 -7.25 -1.11 0.65
CA GLN A 113 -6.60 -2.35 1.08
C GLN A 113 -7.01 -3.51 0.17
N ASN A 114 -8.28 -3.60 -0.20
CA ASN A 114 -8.77 -4.61 -1.13
C ASN A 114 -8.13 -4.50 -2.52
N ALA A 115 -7.90 -3.25 -3.00
CA ALA A 115 -7.17 -3.01 -4.24
C ALA A 115 -5.71 -3.48 -4.14
N MET A 116 -5.03 -3.20 -3.03
CA MET A 116 -3.68 -3.68 -2.77
C MET A 116 -3.61 -5.21 -2.75
N ASP A 117 -4.52 -5.86 -2.04
CA ASP A 117 -4.57 -7.31 -1.95
C ASP A 117 -4.84 -7.95 -3.33
N LEU A 118 -5.66 -7.30 -4.18
CA LEU A 118 -5.92 -7.75 -5.55
C LEU A 118 -4.69 -7.56 -6.45
N LEU A 119 -4.01 -6.41 -6.40
CA LEU A 119 -2.79 -6.16 -7.16
C LEU A 119 -1.67 -7.13 -6.77
N ASP A 120 -1.51 -7.40 -5.49
CA ASP A 120 -0.56 -8.39 -4.96
C ASP A 120 -0.87 -9.79 -5.50
N TYR A 121 -2.14 -10.22 -5.43
CA TYR A 121 -2.58 -11.50 -6.00
C TYR A 121 -2.30 -11.59 -7.50
N LEU A 122 -2.58 -10.53 -8.27
CA LEU A 122 -2.34 -10.49 -9.71
C LEU A 122 -0.85 -10.37 -10.06
N GLY A 123 0.00 -9.94 -9.12
CA GLY A 123 1.42 -9.71 -9.32
C GLY A 123 1.72 -8.55 -10.28
N ILE A 124 0.93 -7.49 -10.20
CA ILE A 124 1.05 -6.29 -11.04
C ILE A 124 1.07 -5.01 -10.19
N SER A 125 1.76 -3.99 -10.66
CA SER A 125 1.97 -2.74 -9.91
C SER A 125 0.77 -1.78 -9.96
N ASN A 126 -0.04 -1.84 -11.02
CA ASN A 126 -1.26 -1.04 -11.17
C ASN A 126 -2.24 -1.73 -12.12
N PHE A 127 -3.51 -1.30 -12.08
CA PHE A 127 -4.57 -1.90 -12.90
C PHE A 127 -4.42 -1.62 -14.40
N ASP A 128 -3.79 -0.52 -14.81
CA ASP A 128 -3.56 -0.20 -16.23
C ASP A 128 -2.64 -1.20 -16.92
N ASN A 129 -1.77 -1.84 -16.13
CA ASN A 129 -0.85 -2.85 -16.64
C ASN A 129 -1.48 -4.21 -16.89
N ILE A 130 -2.71 -4.45 -16.43
CA ILE A 130 -3.40 -5.74 -16.61
C ILE A 130 -3.44 -6.13 -18.08
N ASN A 131 -4.00 -5.26 -18.91
CA ASN A 131 -4.15 -5.54 -20.34
C ASN A 131 -2.80 -5.74 -21.04
N LYS A 132 -1.79 -4.91 -20.68
CA LYS A 132 -0.45 -5.01 -21.27
C LYS A 132 0.24 -6.32 -20.92
N TYR A 133 0.11 -6.77 -19.68
CA TYR A 133 0.77 -7.97 -19.19
C TYR A 133 0.09 -9.24 -19.65
N TYR A 134 -1.22 -9.34 -19.45
CA TYR A 134 -1.95 -10.58 -19.75
C TYR A 134 -2.28 -10.76 -21.24
N ASN A 135 -2.46 -9.69 -22.03
CA ASN A 135 -2.64 -9.83 -23.47
C ASN A 135 -1.44 -10.50 -24.16
N LYS A 136 -0.23 -10.32 -23.64
CA LYS A 136 0.97 -11.01 -24.14
C LYS A 136 0.97 -12.51 -23.84
N LYS A 137 0.25 -12.95 -22.79
CA LYS A 137 0.14 -14.37 -22.41
C LYS A 137 -1.01 -15.10 -23.11
N ILE A 138 -1.95 -14.36 -23.71
CA ILE A 138 -3.08 -14.95 -24.44
C ILE A 138 -2.66 -15.18 -25.88
N LEU A 139 -2.16 -16.39 -26.19
CA LEU A 139 -1.68 -16.78 -27.50
C LEU A 139 -2.80 -17.35 -28.41
N TYR A 140 -4.03 -17.49 -27.91
CA TYR A 140 -5.10 -18.17 -28.64
C TYR A 140 -6.21 -17.22 -29.07
N LYS A 141 -6.89 -17.57 -30.20
CA LYS A 141 -8.09 -16.87 -30.67
C LYS A 141 -9.12 -16.78 -29.57
N LYS A 142 -9.33 -15.58 -29.10
CA LYS A 142 -10.38 -15.21 -28.17
C LYS A 142 -11.71 -15.15 -28.91
N LYS A 143 -12.80 -15.63 -28.30
CA LYS A 143 -14.14 -15.27 -28.75
C LYS A 143 -14.38 -13.80 -28.47
N ASP A 144 -15.06 -13.09 -29.38
CA ASP A 144 -15.21 -11.63 -29.31
C ASP A 144 -15.94 -11.14 -28.05
N ASP A 145 -16.73 -12.00 -27.40
CA ASP A 145 -17.52 -11.74 -26.19
C ASP A 145 -16.86 -12.24 -24.89
N ALA A 146 -15.62 -12.75 -24.94
CA ALA A 146 -14.97 -13.31 -23.78
C ALA A 146 -14.56 -12.24 -22.77
N ASP A 147 -14.95 -12.42 -21.50
CA ASP A 147 -14.54 -11.58 -20.37
C ASP A 147 -13.05 -11.79 -20.06
N LEU A 148 -12.24 -10.84 -20.51
CA LEU A 148 -10.77 -10.88 -20.34
C LEU A 148 -10.35 -11.01 -18.89
N ASN A 149 -11.06 -10.37 -17.97
CA ASN A 149 -10.69 -10.37 -16.57
C ASN A 149 -10.86 -11.75 -15.94
N LYS A 150 -11.88 -12.48 -16.33
CA LYS A 150 -12.06 -13.89 -15.93
C LYS A 150 -10.97 -14.79 -16.50
N ILE A 151 -10.56 -14.53 -17.75
CA ILE A 151 -9.43 -15.25 -18.37
C ILE A 151 -8.14 -14.98 -17.61
N TYR A 152 -7.88 -13.73 -17.22
CA TYR A 152 -6.70 -13.36 -16.44
C TYR A 152 -6.66 -14.03 -15.06
N LEU A 153 -7.79 -14.06 -14.36
CA LEU A 153 -7.89 -14.79 -13.09
C LEU A 153 -7.62 -16.28 -13.26
N TRP A 154 -8.12 -16.88 -14.33
CA TRP A 154 -7.89 -18.28 -14.62
C TRP A 154 -6.41 -18.56 -14.92
N ILE A 155 -5.76 -17.76 -15.78
CA ILE A 155 -4.33 -17.86 -16.07
C ILE A 155 -3.53 -17.76 -14.78
N LYS A 156 -3.79 -16.75 -13.96
CA LYS A 156 -3.09 -16.56 -12.69
C LYS A 156 -3.26 -17.76 -11.76
N ARG A 157 -4.44 -18.35 -11.72
CA ARG A 157 -4.69 -19.54 -10.92
C ARG A 157 -3.91 -20.75 -11.41
N CYS A 158 -3.77 -20.92 -12.73
CA CYS A 158 -2.95 -21.98 -13.31
C CYS A 158 -1.46 -21.81 -12.99
N ASP A 159 -0.97 -20.56 -12.97
CA ASP A 159 0.43 -20.24 -12.62
C ASP A 159 0.76 -20.50 -11.12
N THR A 160 -0.26 -20.73 -10.27
CA THR A 160 -0.10 -20.87 -8.81
C THR A 160 -0.26 -22.33 -8.33
N ILE A 161 -0.56 -23.25 -9.23
CA ILE A 161 -0.65 -24.70 -8.99
C ILE A 161 0.65 -25.36 -9.41
#